data_3b9f4554e09acd5d175061f089c8876d
#
_entry.id   3b9f4554e09acd5d175061f089c8876d
#
_cell.length_a   1.000
_cell.length_b   1.000
_cell.length_c   1.000
_cell.angle_alpha   90.00
_cell.angle_beta   90.00
_cell.angle_gamma   90.00
#
_symmetry.space_group_name_H-M   'P 1'
#
loop_
_entity.id
_entity.type
_entity.pdbx_description
1 polymer ?
#
loop_
_entity_poly.entity_id
_entity_poly.type
_entity_poly.pdbx_seq_one_letter_code
_entity_poly.pdbx_strand_id
1 'polypeptide(L)'
;MAYHHGNLREALLARAAEVIAESGVEALSLRGLARDLDVSHAAPRRHFADRRGLLVELAKEAFRLCVVMMEQGAEAAGPDPVARYRALGRSYVEFARRDPAFFRAMHHPEVRSISNSELSELQGAWFAALRDGAAAAQRSGWHPEADPEALVAFSVSAAMGAAQLLSDESWSQHLDFND
;
A
#
# COMPACT_ATOMS: atom_id res chain seq x y z
N MET A 1 25.44 17.91 -0.81
CA MET A 1 24.25 18.76 -0.56
C MET A 1 23.95 18.74 0.92
N ALA A 2 23.89 19.90 1.58
CA ALA A 2 23.61 19.98 3.00
C ALA A 2 22.17 19.53 3.27
N TYR A 3 22.03 18.48 4.04
CA TYR A 3 20.75 17.92 4.45
C TYR A 3 20.09 18.89 5.45
N HIS A 4 18.94 19.46 5.12
CA HIS A 4 18.17 20.30 6.05
C HIS A 4 17.66 19.43 7.19
N HIS A 5 18.15 19.67 8.41
CA HIS A 5 17.77 18.96 9.65
C HIS A 5 16.27 19.01 10.00
N GLY A 6 15.43 19.67 9.20
CA GLY A 6 13.99 19.82 9.44
C GLY A 6 13.13 18.62 9.07
N ASN A 7 13.62 17.65 8.29
CA ASN A 7 12.78 16.56 7.77
C ASN A 7 13.47 15.18 7.78
N LEU A 8 14.24 14.89 8.82
CA LEU A 8 14.94 13.60 8.94
C LEU A 8 13.96 12.40 8.93
N ARG A 9 12.77 12.57 9.49
CA ARG A 9 11.76 11.49 9.51
C ARG A 9 11.35 11.09 8.09
N GLU A 10 11.05 12.04 7.23
CA GLU A 10 10.65 11.77 5.84
C GLU A 10 11.81 11.17 5.04
N ALA A 11 13.01 11.68 5.25
CA ALA A 11 14.18 11.14 4.60
C ALA A 11 14.47 9.69 5.00
N LEU A 12 14.29 9.35 6.29
CA LEU A 12 14.42 7.98 6.76
C LEU A 12 13.36 7.07 6.12
N LEU A 13 12.11 7.54 5.97
CA LEU A 13 11.05 6.78 5.30
C LEU A 13 11.33 6.61 3.80
N ALA A 14 11.77 7.67 3.12
CA ALA A 14 12.14 7.61 1.71
C ALA A 14 13.31 6.62 1.47
N ARG A 15 14.40 6.76 2.25
CA ARG A 15 15.53 5.82 2.11
C ARG A 15 15.16 4.39 2.48
N ALA A 16 14.27 4.19 3.48
CA ALA A 16 13.77 2.88 3.83
C ALA A 16 12.98 2.24 2.68
N ALA A 17 12.16 3.01 1.97
CA ALA A 17 11.46 2.53 0.77
C ALA A 17 12.44 2.12 -0.34
N GLU A 18 13.50 2.91 -0.59
CA GLU A 18 14.55 2.54 -1.54
C GLU A 18 15.24 1.22 -1.16
N VAL A 19 15.65 1.06 0.12
CA VAL A 19 16.29 -0.18 0.62
C VAL A 19 15.36 -1.39 0.43
N ILE A 20 14.06 -1.22 0.69
CA ILE A 20 13.07 -2.29 0.49
C ILE A 20 12.93 -2.64 -1.00
N ALA A 21 12.94 -1.64 -1.88
CA ALA A 21 12.87 -1.85 -3.31
C ALA A 21 14.08 -2.62 -3.84
N GLU A 22 15.29 -2.21 -3.41
CA GLU A 22 16.58 -2.76 -3.86
C GLU A 22 16.89 -4.15 -3.28
N SER A 23 16.60 -4.35 -1.97
CA SER A 23 17.15 -5.48 -1.20
C SER A 23 16.12 -6.20 -0.33
N GLY A 24 14.85 -5.80 -0.40
CA GLY A 24 13.76 -6.39 0.38
C GLY A 24 13.67 -5.87 1.82
N VAL A 25 12.58 -6.23 2.47
CA VAL A 25 12.27 -5.74 3.83
C VAL A 25 13.30 -6.20 4.86
N GLU A 26 13.89 -7.38 4.68
CA GLU A 26 14.85 -7.95 5.63
C GLU A 26 16.18 -7.19 5.69
N ALA A 27 16.53 -6.45 4.63
CA ALA A 27 17.73 -5.59 4.60
C ALA A 27 17.55 -4.29 5.42
N LEU A 28 16.33 -3.95 5.81
CA LEU A 28 16.02 -2.71 6.50
C LEU A 28 16.61 -2.69 7.90
N SER A 29 17.40 -1.65 8.22
CA SER A 29 17.92 -1.42 9.57
C SER A 29 18.11 0.07 9.86
N LEU A 30 17.78 0.51 11.09
CA LEU A 30 17.97 1.92 11.50
C LEU A 30 19.43 2.37 11.42
N ARG A 31 20.39 1.46 11.67
CA ARG A 31 21.83 1.77 11.55
C ARG A 31 22.27 1.94 10.10
N GLY A 32 21.74 1.10 9.19
CA GLY A 32 21.98 1.22 7.75
C GLY A 32 21.49 2.56 7.24
N LEU A 33 20.24 2.92 7.56
CA LEU A 33 19.66 4.20 7.17
C LEU A 33 20.42 5.41 7.72
N ALA A 34 20.88 5.34 8.97
CA ALA A 34 21.69 6.42 9.56
C ALA A 34 22.99 6.63 8.79
N ARG A 35 23.67 5.53 8.43
CA ARG A 35 24.89 5.56 7.61
C ARG A 35 24.62 6.12 6.21
N ASP A 36 23.57 5.67 5.56
CA ASP A 36 23.22 6.06 4.18
C ASP A 36 22.82 7.55 4.09
N LEU A 37 22.29 8.11 5.17
CA LEU A 37 21.90 9.54 5.27
C LEU A 37 22.96 10.41 5.96
N ASP A 38 24.13 9.86 6.28
CA ASP A 38 25.23 10.57 6.95
C ASP A 38 24.79 11.27 8.26
N VAL A 39 23.99 10.56 9.07
CA VAL A 39 23.54 11.05 10.38
C VAL A 39 24.05 10.14 11.51
N SER A 40 24.02 10.65 12.75
CA SER A 40 24.42 9.84 13.90
C SER A 40 23.53 8.60 14.04
N HIS A 41 24.11 7.47 14.49
CA HIS A 41 23.36 6.23 14.73
C HIS A 41 22.21 6.36 15.74
N ALA A 42 22.22 7.42 16.58
CA ALA A 42 21.15 7.72 17.52
C ALA A 42 19.99 8.52 16.89
N ALA A 43 20.22 9.21 15.77
CA ALA A 43 19.23 10.09 15.16
C ALA A 43 17.94 9.38 14.72
N PRO A 44 17.98 8.22 14.04
CA PRO A 44 16.76 7.52 13.66
C PRO A 44 15.90 7.08 14.85
N ARG A 45 16.52 6.75 15.99
CA ARG A 45 15.80 6.31 17.19
C ARG A 45 14.97 7.41 17.86
N ARG A 46 15.18 8.67 17.49
CA ARG A 46 14.33 9.79 17.93
C ARG A 46 12.98 9.81 17.18
N HIS A 47 12.91 9.15 16.04
CA HIS A 47 11.72 9.10 15.17
C HIS A 47 11.04 7.73 15.18
N PHE A 48 11.83 6.66 15.30
CA PHE A 48 11.35 5.28 15.28
C PHE A 48 11.99 4.48 16.42
N ALA A 49 11.18 3.84 17.25
CA ALA A 49 11.67 3.06 18.39
C ALA A 49 12.64 1.96 17.93
N ASP A 50 12.29 1.27 16.88
CA ASP A 50 13.05 0.18 16.27
C ASP A 50 12.71 0.02 14.76
N ARG A 51 13.26 -1.03 14.13
CA ARG A 51 12.97 -1.41 12.72
C ARG A 51 11.47 -1.66 12.51
N ARG A 52 10.83 -2.30 13.47
CA ARG A 52 9.42 -2.64 13.40
C ARG A 52 8.52 -1.39 13.41
N GLY A 53 8.84 -0.42 14.27
CA GLY A 53 8.18 0.88 14.30
C GLY A 53 8.32 1.63 12.98
N LEU A 54 9.50 1.63 12.37
CA LEU A 54 9.72 2.20 11.04
C LEU A 54 8.86 1.50 9.97
N LEU A 55 8.79 0.17 10.00
CA LEU A 55 8.01 -0.61 9.04
C LEU A 55 6.49 -0.34 9.17
N VAL A 56 6.00 -0.13 10.40
CA VAL A 56 4.61 0.30 10.64
C VAL A 56 4.34 1.67 10.02
N GLU A 57 5.25 2.62 10.17
CA GLU A 57 5.08 3.96 9.59
C GLU A 57 5.08 3.92 8.05
N LEU A 58 5.92 3.07 7.44
CA LEU A 58 5.87 2.80 5.99
C LEU A 58 4.53 2.20 5.57
N ALA A 59 4.01 1.24 6.33
CA ALA A 59 2.71 0.64 6.05
C ALA A 59 1.55 1.65 6.16
N LYS A 60 1.58 2.54 7.16
CA LYS A 60 0.60 3.62 7.28
C LYS A 60 0.62 4.54 6.05
N GLU A 61 1.82 4.93 5.61
CA GLU A 61 1.97 5.75 4.41
C GLU A 61 1.49 5.01 3.17
N ALA A 62 1.79 3.71 3.05
CA ALA A 62 1.30 2.87 1.97
C ALA A 62 -0.25 2.85 1.89
N PHE A 63 -0.94 2.69 3.03
CA PHE A 63 -2.40 2.74 3.05
C PHE A 63 -2.95 4.11 2.63
N ARG A 64 -2.33 5.22 3.09
CA ARG A 64 -2.74 6.58 2.67
C ARG A 64 -2.59 6.78 1.16
N LEU A 65 -1.42 6.45 0.61
CA LEU A 65 -1.14 6.57 -0.82
C LEU A 65 -2.06 5.68 -1.65
N CYS A 66 -2.29 4.45 -1.23
CA CYS A 66 -3.17 3.51 -1.90
C CYS A 66 -4.61 4.03 -1.95
N VAL A 67 -5.16 4.53 -0.84
CA VAL A 67 -6.52 5.11 -0.80
C VAL A 67 -6.65 6.30 -1.74
N VAL A 68 -5.68 7.22 -1.72
CA VAL A 68 -5.67 8.37 -2.62
C VAL A 68 -5.67 7.94 -4.09
N MET A 69 -4.84 6.95 -4.45
CA MET A 69 -4.84 6.41 -5.83
C MET A 69 -6.17 5.76 -6.20
N MET A 70 -6.77 5.01 -5.29
CA MET A 70 -8.07 4.37 -5.53
C MET A 70 -9.17 5.41 -5.73
N GLU A 71 -9.22 6.47 -4.92
CA GLU A 71 -10.18 7.56 -5.06
C GLU A 71 -10.01 8.30 -6.39
N GLN A 72 -8.77 8.66 -6.76
CA GLN A 72 -8.45 9.29 -8.04
C GLN A 72 -8.85 8.41 -9.23
N GLY A 73 -8.55 7.11 -9.17
CA GLY A 73 -8.93 6.15 -10.21
C GLY A 73 -10.44 6.00 -10.35
N ALA A 74 -11.15 5.96 -9.22
CA ALA A 74 -12.61 5.90 -9.22
C ALA A 74 -13.23 7.20 -9.76
N GLU A 75 -12.66 8.36 -9.45
CA GLU A 75 -13.12 9.64 -9.98
C GLU A 75 -12.91 9.72 -11.50
N ALA A 76 -11.74 9.34 -11.98
CA ALA A 76 -11.40 9.32 -13.40
C ALA A 76 -12.28 8.34 -14.23
N ALA A 77 -12.83 7.30 -13.60
CA ALA A 77 -13.72 6.33 -14.23
C ALA A 77 -15.11 6.91 -14.58
N GLY A 78 -15.41 8.14 -14.18
CA GLY A 78 -16.68 8.82 -14.49
C GLY A 78 -17.81 8.43 -13.54
N PRO A 79 -19.09 8.65 -13.94
CA PRO A 79 -20.23 8.53 -13.05
C PRO A 79 -20.77 7.10 -12.89
N ASP A 80 -20.38 6.15 -13.73
CA ASP A 80 -20.88 4.77 -13.66
C ASP A 80 -20.34 4.05 -12.41
N PRO A 81 -21.23 3.60 -11.48
CA PRO A 81 -20.81 2.96 -10.24
C PRO A 81 -20.00 1.68 -10.45
N VAL A 82 -20.29 0.91 -11.50
CA VAL A 82 -19.57 -0.32 -11.81
C VAL A 82 -18.16 -0.02 -12.32
N ALA A 83 -18.01 0.97 -13.21
CA ALA A 83 -16.70 1.43 -13.67
C ALA A 83 -15.86 1.97 -12.52
N ARG A 84 -16.45 2.75 -11.62
CA ARG A 84 -15.80 3.24 -10.40
C ARG A 84 -15.31 2.11 -9.49
N TYR A 85 -16.15 1.13 -9.22
CA TYR A 85 -15.77 -0.02 -8.40
C TYR A 85 -14.60 -0.82 -9.01
N ARG A 86 -14.67 -1.08 -10.32
CA ARG A 86 -13.57 -1.74 -11.05
C ARG A 86 -12.27 -0.92 -11.00
N ALA A 87 -12.38 0.40 -11.04
CA ALA A 87 -11.23 1.29 -10.95
C ALA A 87 -10.51 1.20 -9.60
N LEU A 88 -11.23 0.96 -8.49
CA LEU A 88 -10.58 0.73 -7.18
C LEU A 88 -9.60 -0.44 -7.24
N GLY A 89 -10.03 -1.57 -7.81
CA GLY A 89 -9.17 -2.75 -7.96
C GLY A 89 -7.98 -2.52 -8.89
N ARG A 90 -8.20 -1.85 -10.03
CA ARG A 90 -7.11 -1.49 -10.96
C ARG A 90 -6.08 -0.58 -10.31
N SER A 91 -6.54 0.45 -9.58
CA SER A 91 -5.65 1.38 -8.87
C SER A 91 -4.82 0.69 -7.80
N TYR A 92 -5.39 -0.30 -7.11
CA TYR A 92 -4.65 -1.12 -6.15
C TYR A 92 -3.52 -1.93 -6.82
N VAL A 93 -3.80 -2.56 -7.95
CA VAL A 93 -2.79 -3.30 -8.73
C VAL A 93 -1.71 -2.34 -9.26
N GLU A 94 -2.10 -1.18 -9.75
CA GLU A 94 -1.17 -0.15 -10.21
C GLU A 94 -0.31 0.40 -9.07
N PHE A 95 -0.87 0.59 -7.88
CA PHE A 95 -0.12 0.93 -6.68
C PHE A 95 0.99 -0.10 -6.39
N ALA A 96 0.66 -1.38 -6.45
CA ALA A 96 1.65 -2.45 -6.22
C ALA A 96 2.81 -2.42 -7.23
N ARG A 97 2.51 -2.09 -8.50
CA ARG A 97 3.51 -1.95 -9.56
C ARG A 97 4.39 -0.72 -9.41
N ARG A 98 3.75 0.43 -9.12
CA ARG A 98 4.43 1.73 -9.04
C ARG A 98 5.22 1.91 -7.76
N ASP A 99 4.70 1.42 -6.66
CA ASP A 99 5.23 1.62 -5.31
C ASP A 99 5.48 0.29 -4.58
N PRO A 100 6.29 -0.65 -5.15
CA PRO A 100 6.41 -2.01 -4.65
C PRO A 100 6.98 -2.11 -3.23
N ALA A 101 7.80 -1.14 -2.81
CA ALA A 101 8.34 -1.08 -1.45
C ALA A 101 7.24 -0.83 -0.43
N PHE A 102 6.34 0.13 -0.69
CA PHE A 102 5.19 0.43 0.15
C PHE A 102 4.19 -0.74 0.15
N PHE A 103 3.95 -1.35 -1.00
CA PHE A 103 3.11 -2.54 -1.12
C PHE A 103 3.65 -3.71 -0.27
N ARG A 104 4.97 -3.98 -0.33
CA ARG A 104 5.61 -5.01 0.51
C ARG A 104 5.51 -4.67 2.00
N ALA A 105 5.70 -3.40 2.38
CA ALA A 105 5.60 -2.97 3.77
C ALA A 105 4.18 -3.17 4.32
N MET A 106 3.13 -2.76 3.60
CA MET A 106 1.74 -2.87 4.09
C MET A 106 1.28 -4.32 4.26
N HIS A 107 1.86 -5.26 3.52
CA HIS A 107 1.51 -6.69 3.59
C HIS A 107 2.50 -7.53 4.40
N HIS A 108 3.53 -6.93 4.97
CA HIS A 108 4.55 -7.65 5.72
C HIS A 108 3.97 -8.35 6.97
N PRO A 109 4.34 -9.62 7.25
CA PRO A 109 3.81 -10.36 8.39
C PRO A 109 4.01 -9.66 9.73
N GLU A 110 5.15 -9.00 9.95
CA GLU A 110 5.42 -8.23 11.17
C GLU A 110 4.42 -7.09 11.36
N VAL A 111 4.03 -6.38 10.29
CA VAL A 111 3.03 -5.31 10.33
C VAL A 111 1.65 -5.89 10.65
N ARG A 112 1.28 -6.99 10.02
CA ARG A 112 -0.01 -7.67 10.25
C ARG A 112 -0.18 -8.19 11.69
N SER A 113 0.92 -8.44 12.40
CA SER A 113 0.92 -8.93 13.79
C SER A 113 0.91 -7.82 14.84
N ILE A 114 0.93 -6.54 14.42
CA ILE A 114 0.98 -5.40 15.33
C ILE A 114 -0.43 -4.88 15.61
N SER A 115 -0.73 -4.68 16.89
CA SER A 115 -1.87 -3.87 17.31
C SER A 115 -1.46 -2.40 17.32
N ASN A 116 -1.98 -1.61 16.37
CA ASN A 116 -1.75 -0.18 16.25
C ASN A 116 -3.05 0.48 15.79
N SER A 117 -3.61 1.38 16.61
CA SER A 117 -4.92 1.99 16.36
C SER A 117 -4.98 2.75 15.04
N GLU A 118 -3.98 3.60 14.77
CA GLU A 118 -3.93 4.38 13.53
C GLU A 118 -3.81 3.50 12.29
N LEU A 119 -2.99 2.43 12.34
CA LEU A 119 -2.91 1.46 11.25
C LEU A 119 -4.25 0.76 11.03
N SER A 120 -4.94 0.40 12.11
CA SER A 120 -6.27 -0.24 12.05
C SER A 120 -7.33 0.72 11.47
N GLU A 121 -7.27 2.01 11.79
CA GLU A 121 -8.14 3.03 11.22
C GLU A 121 -7.90 3.18 9.70
N LEU A 122 -6.64 3.23 9.26
CA LEU A 122 -6.28 3.31 7.85
C LEU A 122 -6.73 2.06 7.06
N GLN A 123 -6.56 0.87 7.64
CA GLN A 123 -7.08 -0.37 7.09
C GLN A 123 -8.61 -0.36 7.01
N GLY A 124 -9.26 0.13 8.06
CA GLY A 124 -10.72 0.29 8.11
C GLY A 124 -11.23 1.21 7.01
N ALA A 125 -10.60 2.35 6.80
CA ALA A 125 -10.93 3.30 5.74
C ALA A 125 -10.76 2.68 4.34
N TRP A 126 -9.67 1.92 4.13
CA TRP A 126 -9.44 1.20 2.88
C TRP A 126 -10.55 0.19 2.58
N PHE A 127 -10.96 -0.62 3.57
CA PHE A 127 -12.08 -1.56 3.41
C PHE A 127 -13.43 -0.86 3.25
N ALA A 128 -13.65 0.29 3.91
CA ALA A 128 -14.87 1.07 3.76
C ALA A 128 -15.05 1.56 2.32
N ALA A 129 -13.99 2.09 1.69
CA ALA A 129 -14.04 2.52 0.30
C ALA A 129 -14.45 1.38 -0.66
N LEU A 130 -13.97 0.17 -0.42
CA LEU A 130 -14.33 -1.01 -1.21
C LEU A 130 -15.80 -1.43 -1.01
N ARG A 131 -16.27 -1.44 0.25
CA ARG A 131 -17.69 -1.77 0.57
C ARG A 131 -18.65 -0.75 -0.03
N ASP A 132 -18.33 0.53 0.11
CA ASP A 132 -19.15 1.62 -0.43
C ASP A 132 -19.23 1.56 -1.96
N GLY A 133 -18.10 1.30 -2.62
CA GLY A 133 -18.03 1.10 -4.06
C GLY A 133 -18.83 -0.13 -4.53
N ALA A 134 -18.69 -1.27 -3.86
CA ALA A 134 -19.46 -2.49 -4.16
C ALA A 134 -20.97 -2.26 -3.98
N ALA A 135 -21.37 -1.63 -2.87
CA ALA A 135 -22.76 -1.32 -2.60
C ALA A 135 -23.35 -0.36 -3.64
N ALA A 136 -22.59 0.63 -4.10
CA ALA A 136 -23.02 1.54 -5.16
C ALA A 136 -23.21 0.80 -6.50
N ALA A 137 -22.29 -0.10 -6.86
CA ALA A 137 -22.39 -0.94 -8.05
C ALA A 137 -23.61 -1.88 -7.99
N GLN A 138 -23.86 -2.51 -6.84
CA GLN A 138 -25.04 -3.37 -6.64
C GLN A 138 -26.35 -2.59 -6.80
N ARG A 139 -26.44 -1.39 -6.19
CA ARG A 139 -27.63 -0.52 -6.36
C ARG A 139 -27.89 -0.13 -7.82
N SER A 140 -26.86 -0.10 -8.66
CA SER A 140 -27.01 0.13 -10.11
C SER A 140 -27.41 -1.12 -10.91
N GLY A 141 -27.60 -2.27 -10.25
CA GLY A 141 -28.01 -3.53 -10.87
C GLY A 141 -26.87 -4.51 -11.14
N TRP A 142 -25.65 -4.22 -10.70
CA TRP A 142 -24.53 -5.14 -10.86
C TRP A 142 -24.52 -6.19 -9.75
N HIS A 143 -24.71 -7.45 -10.12
CA HIS A 143 -24.82 -8.60 -9.18
C HIS A 143 -25.75 -8.33 -7.96
N PRO A 144 -27.00 -7.91 -8.18
CA PRO A 144 -27.89 -7.42 -7.12
C PRO A 144 -28.23 -8.49 -6.09
N GLU A 145 -28.17 -9.77 -6.47
CA GLU A 145 -28.48 -10.93 -5.60
C GLU A 145 -27.25 -11.48 -4.87
N ALA A 146 -26.04 -10.96 -5.16
CA ALA A 146 -24.84 -11.45 -4.52
C ALA A 146 -24.71 -10.90 -3.09
N ASP A 147 -24.15 -11.70 -2.18
CA ASP A 147 -23.77 -11.22 -0.86
C ASP A 147 -22.70 -10.11 -0.99
N PRO A 148 -22.95 -8.91 -0.45
CA PRO A 148 -22.02 -7.79 -0.52
C PRO A 148 -20.62 -8.10 0.02
N GLU A 149 -20.54 -8.80 1.14
CA GLU A 149 -19.25 -9.16 1.74
C GLU A 149 -18.49 -10.19 0.89
N ALA A 150 -19.21 -11.13 0.27
CA ALA A 150 -18.60 -12.06 -0.68
C ALA A 150 -18.06 -11.36 -1.93
N LEU A 151 -18.76 -10.36 -2.46
CA LEU A 151 -18.29 -9.54 -3.58
C LEU A 151 -17.00 -8.79 -3.23
N VAL A 152 -16.97 -8.15 -2.06
CA VAL A 152 -15.76 -7.43 -1.59
C VAL A 152 -14.63 -8.42 -1.38
N ALA A 153 -14.86 -9.55 -0.70
CA ALA A 153 -13.83 -10.56 -0.46
C ALA A 153 -13.26 -11.12 -1.77
N PHE A 154 -14.11 -11.43 -2.76
CA PHE A 154 -13.66 -11.88 -4.08
C PHE A 154 -12.82 -10.82 -4.79
N SER A 155 -13.30 -9.57 -4.83
CA SER A 155 -12.60 -8.48 -5.50
C SER A 155 -11.24 -8.18 -4.87
N VAL A 156 -11.17 -8.17 -3.53
CA VAL A 156 -9.93 -8.01 -2.78
C VAL A 156 -8.97 -9.16 -3.09
N SER A 157 -9.46 -10.41 -3.04
CA SER A 157 -8.62 -11.58 -3.32
C SER A 157 -8.07 -11.56 -4.74
N ALA A 158 -8.90 -11.19 -5.72
CA ALA A 158 -8.49 -11.08 -7.12
C ALA A 158 -7.44 -9.97 -7.32
N ALA A 159 -7.68 -8.78 -6.76
CA ALA A 159 -6.75 -7.66 -6.88
C ALA A 159 -5.42 -7.93 -6.16
N MET A 160 -5.47 -8.54 -4.95
CA MET A 160 -4.26 -8.94 -4.22
C MET A 160 -3.48 -10.02 -4.96
N GLY A 161 -4.18 -11.03 -5.51
CA GLY A 161 -3.55 -12.07 -6.31
C GLY A 161 -2.89 -11.51 -7.57
N ALA A 162 -3.57 -10.62 -8.30
CA ALA A 162 -3.02 -9.94 -9.46
C ALA A 162 -1.79 -9.09 -9.10
N ALA A 163 -1.89 -8.29 -8.03
CA ALA A 163 -0.77 -7.47 -7.55
C ALA A 163 0.44 -8.33 -7.16
N GLN A 164 0.24 -9.44 -6.50
CA GLN A 164 1.31 -10.36 -6.10
C GLN A 164 1.96 -11.02 -7.32
N LEU A 165 1.17 -11.52 -8.28
CA LEU A 165 1.68 -12.14 -9.52
C LEU A 165 2.47 -11.15 -10.38
N LEU A 166 2.00 -9.91 -10.49
CA LEU A 166 2.68 -8.86 -11.27
C LEU A 166 3.94 -8.32 -10.58
N SER A 167 4.03 -8.47 -9.26
CA SER A 167 5.23 -8.10 -8.50
C SER A 167 6.34 -9.15 -8.54
N ASP A 168 6.05 -10.34 -9.08
CA ASP A 168 6.99 -11.45 -9.22
C ASP A 168 7.43 -11.55 -10.70
N GLU A 169 8.72 -11.31 -10.96
CA GLU A 169 9.30 -11.34 -12.31
C GLU A 169 9.10 -12.68 -13.03
N SER A 170 9.03 -13.78 -12.29
CA SER A 170 8.82 -15.11 -12.86
C SER A 170 7.42 -15.29 -13.46
N TRP A 171 6.43 -14.59 -12.94
CA TRP A 171 5.04 -14.63 -13.42
C TRP A 171 4.72 -13.48 -14.37
N SER A 172 5.25 -12.28 -14.13
CA SER A 172 4.94 -11.08 -14.91
C SER A 172 5.30 -11.23 -16.39
N GLN A 173 6.32 -12.02 -16.73
CA GLN A 173 6.68 -12.32 -18.12
C GLN A 173 5.68 -13.23 -18.87
N HIS A 174 4.77 -13.87 -18.14
CA HIS A 174 3.74 -14.77 -18.72
C HIS A 174 2.35 -14.12 -18.74
N LEU A 175 2.19 -12.98 -18.09
CA LEU A 175 0.91 -12.28 -17.94
C LEU A 175 1.02 -10.90 -18.59
N ASP A 176 0.37 -10.73 -19.75
CA ASP A 176 0.25 -9.44 -20.43
C ASP A 176 -1.08 -8.78 -20.02
N PHE A 177 -0.98 -7.77 -19.15
CA PHE A 177 -2.12 -7.00 -18.67
C PHE A 177 -2.17 -5.61 -19.31
N ASN A 178 -1.72 -5.48 -20.57
CA ASN A 178 -1.63 -4.20 -21.27
C ASN A 178 -2.94 -3.70 -21.89
N ASP A 179 -4.11 -4.32 -21.57
CA ASP A 179 -5.45 -3.89 -22.02
C ASP A 179 -6.35 -3.47 -20.86
#